data_c0a13a957f3ae41eadce3ec730a176b2
#
_entry.id   c0a13a957f3ae41eadce3ec730a176b2
#
_cell.length_a   1.000
_cell.length_b   1.000
_cell.length_c   1.000
_cell.angle_alpha   90.00
_cell.angle_beta   90.00
_cell.angle_gamma   90.00
#
_symmetry.space_group_name_H-M   'P 1'
#
loop_
_entity.id
_entity.type
_entity.pdbx_description
1 polymer ?
#
loop_
_entity_poly.entity_id
_entity_poly.type
_entity_poly.pdbx_seq_one_letter_code
_entity_poly.pdbx_strand_id
1 'polypeptide(L)'
;EISVSTSLIPRLLPRGVRYGGIIHEQPDTGIECYPLLLEADHDGYLSGDKGERNLPYLEKAACMYPQDPYYRFQMAATLRNMKRLKDSLHWFRCFYEKVPGQAGYRTEGILLYLYTLLDLDGPACLHEAGDIIGREKPVLGKRADFCFLCGLFYMKLVLSDVGQYRHLLPEIENSYLECLRIGEHPEQGGVVGTGSFKAAYNLGLWYEVSGNGEKATEYYRQSALAGFEPAARQLKEMSVKMSR
;
A
#
# COMPACT_ATOMS: atom_id res chain seq x y z
N GLU A 1 -0.70 13.74 -6.43
CA GLU A 1 0.69 13.39 -6.09
C GLU A 1 1.00 11.97 -6.56
N ILE A 2 2.11 11.80 -7.30
CA ILE A 2 2.54 10.48 -7.76
C ILE A 2 3.20 9.78 -6.58
N SER A 3 2.62 8.68 -6.11
CA SER A 3 3.23 7.87 -5.05
C SER A 3 4.37 7.04 -5.64
N VAL A 4 5.55 7.17 -5.08
CA VAL A 4 6.71 6.33 -5.43
C VAL A 4 6.63 5.04 -4.65
N SER A 5 6.82 3.91 -5.33
CA SER A 5 6.93 2.59 -4.70
C SER A 5 8.18 1.88 -5.19
N THR A 6 8.74 1.05 -4.34
CA THR A 6 9.84 0.14 -4.70
C THR A 6 9.32 -1.28 -4.85
N SER A 7 9.84 -2.01 -5.81
CA SER A 7 9.58 -3.43 -5.98
C SER A 7 10.86 -4.18 -6.32
N LEU A 8 10.97 -5.40 -5.79
CA LEU A 8 12.10 -6.28 -6.11
C LEU A 8 11.71 -7.17 -7.28
N ILE A 9 12.45 -7.06 -8.37
CA ILE A 9 12.20 -7.82 -9.60
C ILE A 9 13.45 -8.61 -9.95
N PRO A 10 13.36 -9.95 -10.15
CA PRO A 10 14.49 -10.73 -10.62
C PRO A 10 14.95 -10.23 -11.99
N ARG A 11 16.22 -9.87 -12.12
CA ARG A 11 16.82 -9.36 -13.39
C ARG A 11 18.05 -10.13 -13.80
N LEU A 12 18.79 -10.70 -12.85
CA LEU A 12 19.94 -11.54 -13.13
C LEU A 12 19.56 -12.98 -12.82
N LEU A 13 19.52 -13.80 -13.86
CA LEU A 13 19.13 -15.20 -13.77
C LEU A 13 20.33 -16.10 -14.07
N PRO A 14 20.46 -17.27 -13.41
CA PRO A 14 21.44 -18.27 -13.80
C PRO A 14 21.27 -18.71 -15.25
N ARG A 15 22.34 -19.19 -15.84
CA ARG A 15 22.30 -19.74 -17.21
C ARG A 15 21.32 -20.89 -17.29
N GLY A 16 20.41 -20.83 -18.26
CA GLY A 16 19.38 -21.85 -18.49
C GLY A 16 18.02 -21.56 -17.91
N VAL A 17 17.91 -20.61 -16.96
CA VAL A 17 16.61 -20.13 -16.45
C VAL A 17 15.99 -19.18 -17.47
N ARG A 18 14.71 -19.33 -17.73
CA ARG A 18 13.94 -18.53 -18.67
C ARG A 18 12.78 -17.85 -17.97
N TYR A 19 12.29 -16.77 -18.54
CA TYR A 19 11.01 -16.21 -18.18
C TYR A 19 9.89 -16.99 -18.89
N GLY A 20 8.86 -17.35 -18.16
CA GLY A 20 7.66 -18.00 -18.66
C GLY A 20 6.39 -17.28 -18.23
N GLY A 21 5.29 -17.55 -18.91
CA GLY A 21 3.99 -16.95 -18.67
C GLY A 21 3.40 -16.29 -19.92
N ILE A 22 2.11 -16.00 -19.90
CA ILE A 22 1.41 -15.33 -21.01
C ILE A 22 1.64 -13.83 -20.95
N ILE A 23 1.72 -13.31 -19.72
CA ILE A 23 1.94 -11.89 -19.40
C ILE A 23 2.52 -11.80 -17.99
N HIS A 24 3.28 -10.75 -17.69
CA HIS A 24 4.00 -10.58 -16.42
C HIS A 24 4.86 -11.81 -16.10
N GLU A 25 5.69 -12.18 -17.08
CA GLU A 25 6.51 -13.38 -17.05
C GLU A 25 7.33 -13.47 -15.75
N GLN A 26 7.43 -14.67 -15.22
CA GLN A 26 8.23 -15.00 -14.05
C GLN A 26 9.33 -16.00 -14.44
N PRO A 27 10.44 -16.06 -13.68
CA PRO A 27 11.40 -17.15 -13.85
C PRO A 27 10.70 -18.52 -13.75
N ASP A 28 11.05 -19.43 -14.65
CA ASP A 28 10.42 -20.76 -14.78
C ASP A 28 10.81 -21.76 -13.67
N THR A 29 11.62 -21.32 -12.72
CA THR A 29 12.05 -22.13 -11.57
C THR A 29 11.92 -21.33 -10.26
N GLY A 30 11.63 -22.05 -9.17
CA GLY A 30 11.62 -21.49 -7.81
C GLY A 30 13.06 -21.25 -7.30
N ILE A 31 13.74 -20.24 -7.84
CA ILE A 31 15.10 -19.88 -7.42
C ILE A 31 15.03 -18.94 -6.23
N GLU A 32 15.90 -19.16 -5.27
CA GLU A 32 16.12 -18.20 -4.20
C GLU A 32 16.71 -16.91 -4.77
N CYS A 33 16.04 -15.79 -4.51
CA CYS A 33 16.44 -14.48 -5.01
C CYS A 33 17.12 -13.67 -3.91
N TYR A 34 18.25 -13.05 -4.25
CA TYR A 34 18.98 -12.16 -3.37
C TYR A 34 18.90 -10.72 -3.87
N PRO A 35 18.63 -9.74 -2.99
CA PRO A 35 18.61 -8.34 -3.38
C PRO A 35 20.01 -7.87 -3.81
N LEU A 36 20.08 -7.13 -4.89
CA LEU A 36 21.27 -6.39 -5.30
C LEU A 36 21.09 -4.92 -4.95
N LEU A 37 22.19 -4.25 -4.61
CA LEU A 37 22.24 -2.80 -4.37
C LEU A 37 22.23 -2.03 -5.70
N LEU A 38 21.33 -2.39 -6.60
CA LEU A 38 21.13 -1.72 -7.89
C LEU A 38 19.69 -1.22 -7.93
N GLU A 39 19.54 0.09 -7.99
CA GLU A 39 18.26 0.74 -8.19
C GLU A 39 18.11 1.16 -9.64
N ALA A 40 16.93 1.00 -10.20
CA ALA A 40 16.59 1.45 -11.52
C ALA A 40 15.23 2.16 -11.48
N ASP A 41 15.21 3.40 -11.95
CA ASP A 41 13.99 4.14 -12.12
C ASP A 41 13.15 3.55 -13.26
N HIS A 42 11.88 3.33 -12.99
CA HIS A 42 10.96 2.80 -13.97
C HIS A 42 9.78 3.75 -14.18
N ASP A 43 9.85 4.52 -15.26
CA ASP A 43 8.81 5.48 -15.68
C ASP A 43 7.70 4.87 -16.55
N GLY A 44 7.86 3.59 -16.89
CA GLY A 44 7.00 2.89 -17.84
C GLY A 44 5.49 2.81 -17.47
N TYR A 45 5.09 3.19 -16.25
CA TYR A 45 3.69 3.27 -15.83
C TYR A 45 3.06 4.66 -16.00
N LEU A 46 3.81 5.64 -16.46
CA LEU A 46 3.31 7.00 -16.70
C LEU A 46 2.45 7.10 -17.98
N SER A 47 2.53 6.12 -18.91
CA SER A 47 1.67 6.05 -20.08
C SER A 47 0.38 5.26 -19.78
N GLY A 48 -0.80 5.92 -19.93
CA GLY A 48 -2.11 5.39 -19.51
C GLY A 48 -2.65 4.13 -20.22
N ASP A 49 -2.02 3.68 -21.30
CA ASP A 49 -2.57 2.61 -22.18
C ASP A 49 -2.24 1.16 -21.79
N LYS A 50 -1.40 0.96 -20.77
CA LYS A 50 -0.92 -0.39 -20.44
C LYS A 50 -2.01 -1.31 -19.89
N GLY A 51 -2.94 -0.78 -19.14
CA GLY A 51 -4.04 -1.56 -18.57
C GLY A 51 -4.91 -2.19 -19.65
N GLU A 52 -5.37 -1.38 -20.59
CA GLU A 52 -6.22 -1.84 -21.70
C GLU A 52 -5.50 -2.84 -22.60
N ARG A 53 -4.23 -2.59 -22.89
CA ARG A 53 -3.40 -3.51 -23.66
C ARG A 53 -3.21 -4.86 -22.97
N ASN A 54 -3.02 -4.88 -21.66
CA ASN A 54 -2.69 -6.08 -20.90
C ASN A 54 -3.93 -6.90 -20.53
N LEU A 55 -5.10 -6.27 -20.41
CA LEU A 55 -6.32 -6.92 -19.95
C LEU A 55 -6.72 -8.16 -20.77
N PRO A 56 -6.72 -8.17 -22.11
CA PRO A 56 -7.06 -9.37 -22.88
C PRO A 56 -6.11 -10.57 -22.63
N TYR A 57 -4.83 -10.28 -22.41
CA TYR A 57 -3.85 -11.33 -22.08
C TYR A 57 -4.05 -11.87 -20.68
N LEU A 58 -4.43 -11.03 -19.71
CA LEU A 58 -4.76 -11.46 -18.36
C LEU A 58 -6.05 -12.28 -18.32
N GLU A 59 -7.06 -11.90 -19.09
CA GLU A 59 -8.30 -12.68 -19.24
C GLU A 59 -7.99 -14.07 -19.81
N LYS A 60 -7.17 -14.13 -20.85
CA LYS A 60 -6.72 -15.40 -21.42
C LYS A 60 -5.95 -16.23 -20.40
N ALA A 61 -5.01 -15.62 -19.64
CA ALA A 61 -4.24 -16.30 -18.63
C ALA A 61 -5.12 -16.83 -17.50
N ALA A 62 -6.08 -16.04 -17.01
CA ALA A 62 -7.02 -16.43 -15.97
C ALA A 62 -7.93 -17.60 -16.43
N CYS A 63 -8.32 -17.63 -17.72
CA CYS A 63 -9.04 -18.77 -18.29
C CYS A 63 -8.19 -20.04 -18.40
N MET A 64 -6.92 -19.90 -18.79
CA MET A 64 -6.01 -21.05 -18.95
C MET A 64 -5.53 -21.61 -17.60
N TYR A 65 -5.37 -20.74 -16.60
CA TYR A 65 -4.88 -21.08 -15.27
C TYR A 65 -5.84 -20.60 -14.18
N PRO A 66 -7.08 -21.13 -14.13
CA PRO A 66 -8.14 -20.61 -13.27
C PRO A 66 -7.88 -20.77 -11.77
N GLN A 67 -6.93 -21.62 -11.39
CA GLN A 67 -6.55 -21.84 -10.01
C GLN A 67 -5.28 -21.09 -9.59
N ASP A 68 -4.59 -20.44 -10.54
CA ASP A 68 -3.36 -19.72 -10.23
C ASP A 68 -3.67 -18.35 -9.61
N PRO A 69 -3.33 -18.11 -8.32
CA PRO A 69 -3.58 -16.86 -7.65
C PRO A 69 -2.75 -15.70 -8.22
N TYR A 70 -1.64 -15.97 -8.91
CA TYR A 70 -0.81 -14.94 -9.51
C TYR A 70 -1.57 -14.15 -10.59
N TYR A 71 -2.25 -14.83 -11.51
CA TYR A 71 -3.03 -14.14 -12.55
C TYR A 71 -4.24 -13.42 -11.98
N ARG A 72 -4.82 -13.91 -10.88
CA ARG A 72 -5.88 -13.18 -10.16
C ARG A 72 -5.37 -11.88 -9.54
N PHE A 73 -4.18 -11.95 -8.92
CA PHE A 73 -3.50 -10.76 -8.41
C PHE A 73 -3.22 -9.75 -9.53
N GLN A 74 -2.63 -10.17 -10.63
CA GLN A 74 -2.30 -9.30 -11.75
C GLN A 74 -3.55 -8.67 -12.39
N MET A 75 -4.64 -9.43 -12.50
CA MET A 75 -5.93 -8.92 -12.95
C MET A 75 -6.47 -7.83 -12.02
N ALA A 76 -6.47 -8.12 -10.71
CA ALA A 76 -6.92 -7.17 -9.70
C ALA A 76 -6.11 -5.87 -9.73
N ALA A 77 -4.78 -5.97 -9.75
CA ALA A 77 -3.88 -4.81 -9.79
C ALA A 77 -4.07 -3.98 -11.08
N THR A 78 -4.22 -4.64 -12.23
CA THR A 78 -4.47 -3.96 -13.51
C THR A 78 -5.79 -3.20 -13.49
N LEU A 79 -6.88 -3.84 -13.04
CA LEU A 79 -8.20 -3.21 -12.93
C LEU A 79 -8.19 -2.04 -11.93
N ARG A 80 -7.44 -2.16 -10.82
CA ARG A 80 -7.24 -1.08 -9.87
C ARG A 80 -6.58 0.13 -10.52
N ASN A 81 -5.50 -0.09 -11.28
CA ASN A 81 -4.80 0.97 -12.00
C ASN A 81 -5.69 1.65 -13.05
N MET A 82 -6.60 0.90 -13.66
CA MET A 82 -7.64 1.41 -14.56
C MET A 82 -8.81 2.09 -13.82
N LYS A 83 -8.77 2.24 -12.49
CA LYS A 83 -9.84 2.79 -11.63
C LYS A 83 -11.15 1.99 -11.65
N ARG A 84 -11.11 0.76 -12.13
CA ARG A 84 -12.23 -0.19 -12.11
C ARG A 84 -12.28 -0.92 -10.76
N LEU A 85 -12.46 -0.15 -9.67
CA LEU A 85 -12.26 -0.64 -8.30
C LEU A 85 -13.21 -1.78 -7.91
N LYS A 86 -14.46 -1.77 -8.37
CA LYS A 86 -15.43 -2.85 -8.07
C LYS A 86 -15.01 -4.17 -8.72
N ASP A 87 -14.57 -4.12 -9.96
CA ASP A 87 -14.09 -5.30 -10.69
C ASP A 87 -12.79 -5.81 -10.06
N SER A 88 -11.88 -4.90 -9.73
CA SER A 88 -10.64 -5.18 -9.00
C SER A 88 -10.91 -5.90 -7.68
N LEU A 89 -11.88 -5.43 -6.90
CA LEU A 89 -12.26 -6.03 -5.61
C LEU A 89 -12.68 -7.50 -5.76
N HIS A 90 -13.45 -7.83 -6.80
CA HIS A 90 -13.82 -9.21 -7.08
C HIS A 90 -12.58 -10.11 -7.25
N TRP A 91 -11.61 -9.66 -8.04
CA TRP A 91 -10.39 -10.42 -8.28
C TRP A 91 -9.46 -10.49 -7.06
N PHE A 92 -9.39 -9.45 -6.24
CA PHE A 92 -8.66 -9.51 -4.97
C PHE A 92 -9.25 -10.51 -3.99
N ARG A 93 -10.57 -10.63 -3.89
CA ARG A 93 -11.21 -11.69 -3.09
C ARG A 93 -10.80 -13.08 -3.57
N CYS A 94 -10.90 -13.33 -4.87
CA CYS A 94 -10.47 -14.59 -5.47
C CYS A 94 -8.97 -14.89 -5.27
N PHE A 95 -8.13 -13.87 -5.29
CA PHE A 95 -6.71 -13.95 -5.00
C PHE A 95 -6.47 -14.34 -3.54
N TYR A 96 -7.07 -13.60 -2.61
CA TYR A 96 -6.83 -13.76 -1.18
C TYR A 96 -7.21 -15.15 -0.66
N GLU A 97 -8.25 -15.76 -1.21
CA GLU A 97 -8.69 -17.12 -0.88
C GLU A 97 -7.66 -18.21 -1.23
N LYS A 98 -6.81 -17.98 -2.22
CA LYS A 98 -5.97 -19.01 -2.83
C LYS A 98 -4.47 -18.72 -2.73
N VAL A 99 -4.06 -17.50 -2.37
CA VAL A 99 -2.65 -17.14 -2.37
C VAL A 99 -1.87 -17.92 -1.32
N PRO A 100 -0.77 -18.60 -1.71
CA PRO A 100 0.09 -19.31 -0.76
C PRO A 100 0.77 -18.32 0.22
N GLY A 101 1.01 -18.79 1.45
CA GLY A 101 1.63 -17.97 2.48
C GLY A 101 3.03 -17.43 2.10
N GLN A 102 3.79 -18.20 1.32
CA GLN A 102 5.17 -17.85 0.90
C GLN A 102 5.25 -17.17 -0.47
N ALA A 103 4.12 -16.91 -1.14
CA ALA A 103 4.17 -16.27 -2.46
C ALA A 103 4.78 -14.87 -2.37
N GLY A 104 5.80 -14.58 -3.17
CA GLY A 104 6.53 -13.31 -3.14
C GLY A 104 5.65 -12.08 -3.38
N TYR A 105 4.57 -12.24 -4.14
CA TYR A 105 3.57 -11.20 -4.43
C TYR A 105 2.42 -11.10 -3.41
N ARG A 106 2.41 -11.98 -2.38
CA ARG A 106 1.32 -12.05 -1.40
C ARG A 106 1.14 -10.75 -0.62
N THR A 107 2.21 -10.21 -0.09
CA THR A 107 2.17 -8.97 0.70
C THR A 107 1.65 -7.80 -0.12
N GLU A 108 2.19 -7.59 -1.31
CA GLU A 108 1.74 -6.54 -2.21
C GLU A 108 0.25 -6.70 -2.57
N GLY A 109 -0.17 -7.93 -2.88
CA GLY A 109 -1.57 -8.22 -3.19
C GLY A 109 -2.53 -7.91 -2.04
N ILE A 110 -2.14 -8.24 -0.80
CA ILE A 110 -2.94 -7.91 0.39
C ILE A 110 -3.02 -6.40 0.62
N LEU A 111 -1.91 -5.68 0.51
CA LEU A 111 -1.90 -4.23 0.66
C LEU A 111 -2.76 -3.55 -0.40
N LEU A 112 -2.64 -3.93 -1.67
CA LEU A 112 -3.48 -3.39 -2.75
C LEU A 112 -4.96 -3.73 -2.57
N TYR A 113 -5.26 -4.94 -2.05
CA TYR A 113 -6.62 -5.32 -1.69
C TYR A 113 -7.21 -4.40 -0.62
N LEU A 114 -6.47 -4.21 0.47
CA LEU A 114 -6.89 -3.32 1.56
C LEU A 114 -7.06 -1.87 1.07
N TYR A 115 -6.11 -1.34 0.28
CA TYR A 115 -6.28 -0.02 -0.33
C TYR A 115 -7.52 0.04 -1.23
N THR A 116 -7.84 -1.03 -1.98
CA THR A 116 -9.05 -1.07 -2.82
C THR A 116 -10.33 -0.99 -1.97
N LEU A 117 -10.37 -1.70 -0.84
CA LEU A 117 -11.48 -1.62 0.11
C LEU A 117 -11.64 -0.22 0.69
N LEU A 118 -10.52 0.41 1.09
CA LEU A 118 -10.53 1.78 1.62
C LEU A 118 -10.93 2.82 0.57
N ASP A 119 -10.55 2.63 -0.70
CA ASP A 119 -10.92 3.55 -1.79
C ASP A 119 -12.38 3.42 -2.21
N LEU A 120 -12.96 2.20 -2.14
CA LEU A 120 -14.37 1.98 -2.40
C LEU A 120 -15.26 2.53 -1.28
N ASP A 121 -14.70 2.53 -0.07
CA ASP A 121 -15.36 3.01 1.13
C ASP A 121 -16.68 2.28 1.46
N GLY A 122 -17.34 2.70 2.54
CA GLY A 122 -18.62 2.14 2.95
C GLY A 122 -18.50 1.00 3.98
N PRO A 123 -19.60 0.75 4.75
CA PRO A 123 -19.56 -0.12 5.93
C PRO A 123 -19.08 -1.55 5.62
N ALA A 124 -19.56 -2.14 4.52
CA ALA A 124 -19.17 -3.51 4.13
C ALA A 124 -17.69 -3.62 3.80
N CYS A 125 -17.12 -2.62 3.08
CA CYS A 125 -15.71 -2.58 2.74
C CYS A 125 -14.84 -2.38 3.99
N LEU A 126 -15.25 -1.51 4.90
CA LEU A 126 -14.55 -1.29 6.17
C LEU A 126 -14.57 -2.52 7.07
N HIS A 127 -15.71 -3.24 7.14
CA HIS A 127 -15.79 -4.49 7.89
C HIS A 127 -14.84 -5.54 7.32
N GLU A 128 -14.87 -5.75 6.01
CA GLU A 128 -13.99 -6.70 5.31
C GLU A 128 -12.50 -6.33 5.49
N ALA A 129 -12.16 -5.04 5.41
CA ALA A 129 -10.80 -4.56 5.67
C ALA A 129 -10.35 -4.85 7.10
N GLY A 130 -11.22 -4.63 8.09
CA GLY A 130 -10.95 -4.95 9.50
C GLY A 130 -10.65 -6.42 9.73
N ASP A 131 -11.43 -7.32 9.11
CA ASP A 131 -11.23 -8.75 9.18
C ASP A 131 -9.88 -9.18 8.59
N ILE A 132 -9.50 -8.61 7.44
CA ILE A 132 -8.21 -8.89 6.79
C ILE A 132 -7.07 -8.34 7.66
N ILE A 133 -7.16 -7.11 8.14
CA ILE A 133 -6.15 -6.51 9.03
C ILE A 133 -5.95 -7.39 10.27
N GLY A 134 -7.02 -7.85 10.91
CA GLY A 134 -6.92 -8.72 12.07
C GLY A 134 -6.19 -10.03 11.80
N ARG A 135 -6.44 -10.66 10.65
CA ARG A 135 -5.78 -11.92 10.24
C ARG A 135 -4.31 -11.72 9.87
N GLU A 136 -3.98 -10.62 9.20
CA GLU A 136 -2.65 -10.38 8.66
C GLU A 136 -1.70 -9.66 9.64
N LYS A 137 -2.22 -9.00 10.66
CA LYS A 137 -1.42 -8.27 11.66
C LYS A 137 -0.29 -9.10 12.30
N PRO A 138 -0.46 -10.40 12.62
CA PRO A 138 0.64 -11.20 13.17
C PRO A 138 1.84 -11.35 12.23
N VAL A 139 1.61 -11.32 10.92
CA VAL A 139 2.63 -11.50 9.89
C VAL A 139 3.15 -10.15 9.39
N LEU A 140 2.23 -9.24 9.04
CA LEU A 140 2.55 -7.97 8.38
C LEU A 140 2.74 -6.80 9.35
N GLY A 141 2.42 -6.96 10.63
CA GLY A 141 2.50 -5.88 11.62
C GLY A 141 3.91 -5.33 11.90
N LYS A 142 4.94 -5.94 11.31
CA LYS A 142 6.34 -5.45 11.35
C LYS A 142 6.74 -4.66 10.10
N ARG A 143 5.79 -4.37 9.21
CA ARG A 143 6.00 -3.59 7.99
C ARG A 143 5.40 -2.21 8.13
N ALA A 144 6.16 -1.18 7.82
CA ALA A 144 5.71 0.19 7.92
C ALA A 144 4.52 0.50 6.99
N ASP A 145 4.52 -0.03 5.76
CA ASP A 145 3.43 0.14 4.79
C ASP A 145 2.10 -0.48 5.27
N PHE A 146 2.15 -1.62 5.96
CA PHE A 146 0.97 -2.23 6.55
C PHE A 146 0.47 -1.42 7.77
N CYS A 147 1.36 -0.99 8.66
CA CYS A 147 0.99 -0.13 9.78
C CYS A 147 0.41 1.21 9.32
N PHE A 148 0.97 1.79 8.27
CA PHE A 148 0.46 3.00 7.65
C PHE A 148 -0.98 2.83 7.14
N LEU A 149 -1.25 1.71 6.46
CA LEU A 149 -2.58 1.35 6.01
C LEU A 149 -3.55 1.14 7.18
N CYS A 150 -3.10 0.53 8.29
CA CYS A 150 -3.91 0.42 9.51
C CYS A 150 -4.31 1.80 10.05
N GLY A 151 -3.40 2.77 10.05
CA GLY A 151 -3.71 4.16 10.44
C GLY A 151 -4.80 4.79 9.56
N LEU A 152 -4.72 4.59 8.24
CA LEU A 152 -5.76 5.04 7.30
C LEU A 152 -7.10 4.34 7.55
N PHE A 153 -7.06 3.03 7.79
CA PHE A 153 -8.25 2.24 8.10
C PHE A 153 -8.94 2.72 9.37
N TYR A 154 -8.21 2.85 10.49
CA TYR A 154 -8.80 3.31 11.74
C TYR A 154 -9.36 4.73 11.62
N MET A 155 -8.68 5.62 10.90
CA MET A 155 -9.20 6.96 10.63
C MET A 155 -10.55 6.90 9.90
N LYS A 156 -10.65 6.14 8.80
CA LYS A 156 -11.91 5.98 8.05
C LYS A 156 -13.00 5.33 8.91
N LEU A 157 -12.66 4.29 9.66
CA LEU A 157 -13.60 3.59 10.51
C LEU A 157 -14.18 4.51 11.61
N VAL A 158 -13.33 5.28 12.28
CA VAL A 158 -13.79 6.25 13.31
C VAL A 158 -14.65 7.33 12.67
N LEU A 159 -14.27 7.86 11.51
CA LEU A 159 -15.04 8.91 10.82
C LEU A 159 -16.37 8.39 10.27
N SER A 160 -16.51 7.08 10.00
CA SER A 160 -17.77 6.50 9.55
C SER A 160 -18.88 6.51 10.64
N ASP A 161 -18.49 6.34 11.90
CA ASP A 161 -19.38 6.47 13.08
C ASP A 161 -18.53 6.76 14.33
N VAL A 162 -18.36 8.04 14.65
CA VAL A 162 -17.58 8.47 15.82
C VAL A 162 -18.21 7.97 17.13
N GLY A 163 -19.53 7.87 17.21
CA GLY A 163 -20.23 7.37 18.40
C GLY A 163 -19.82 5.94 18.74
N GLN A 164 -19.80 5.09 17.73
CA GLN A 164 -19.47 3.67 17.84
C GLN A 164 -17.96 3.44 18.01
N TYR A 165 -17.12 4.12 17.22
CA TYR A 165 -15.70 3.78 17.05
C TYR A 165 -14.72 4.72 17.78
N ARG A 166 -15.20 5.69 18.59
CA ARG A 166 -14.31 6.62 19.33
C ARG A 166 -13.26 5.94 20.20
N HIS A 167 -13.51 4.71 20.65
CA HIS A 167 -12.56 3.95 21.45
C HIS A 167 -11.32 3.50 20.66
N LEU A 168 -11.37 3.57 19.31
CA LEU A 168 -10.26 3.26 18.39
C LEU A 168 -9.42 4.48 18.02
N LEU A 169 -9.73 5.68 18.53
CA LEU A 169 -8.92 6.89 18.28
C LEU A 169 -7.43 6.69 18.61
N PRO A 170 -7.02 6.00 19.71
CA PRO A 170 -5.62 5.72 19.99
C PRO A 170 -4.94 4.85 18.92
N GLU A 171 -5.69 3.98 18.22
CA GLU A 171 -5.12 3.09 17.20
C GLU A 171 -4.62 3.87 15.96
N ILE A 172 -5.18 5.05 15.70
CA ILE A 172 -4.73 5.94 14.61
C ILE A 172 -3.31 6.42 14.93
N GLU A 173 -3.13 6.99 16.12
CA GLU A 173 -1.82 7.48 16.60
C GLU A 173 -0.80 6.33 16.66
N ASN A 174 -1.17 5.23 17.33
CA ASN A 174 -0.30 4.06 17.51
C ASN A 174 0.18 3.49 16.16
N SER A 175 -0.70 3.43 15.16
CA SER A 175 -0.34 2.90 13.84
C SER A 175 0.73 3.73 13.16
N TYR A 176 0.63 5.06 13.17
CA TYR A 176 1.62 5.92 12.56
C TYR A 176 2.92 6.03 13.39
N LEU A 177 2.84 6.00 14.71
CA LEU A 177 4.02 5.91 15.57
C LEU A 177 4.78 4.62 15.31
N GLU A 178 4.08 3.51 15.13
CA GLU A 178 4.71 2.22 14.79
C GLU A 178 5.39 2.28 13.41
N CYS A 179 4.81 2.98 12.42
CA CYS A 179 5.48 3.24 11.15
C CYS A 179 6.84 3.92 11.34
N LEU A 180 6.87 4.99 12.13
CA LEU A 180 8.13 5.72 12.41
C LEU A 180 9.13 4.90 13.22
N ARG A 181 8.64 4.03 14.11
CA ARG A 181 9.49 3.12 14.89
C ARG A 181 10.12 2.04 13.99
N ILE A 182 9.36 1.50 13.04
CA ILE A 182 9.86 0.52 12.08
C ILE A 182 10.86 1.18 11.13
N GLY A 183 10.52 2.34 10.58
CA GLY A 183 11.36 3.05 9.61
C GLY A 183 11.18 2.57 8.18
N GLU A 184 12.03 3.06 7.28
CA GLU A 184 12.06 2.65 5.87
C GLU A 184 12.88 1.38 5.69
N HIS A 185 12.33 0.44 4.92
CA HIS A 185 12.96 -0.83 4.56
C HIS A 185 12.86 -1.06 3.03
N PRO A 186 13.69 -0.35 2.24
CA PRO A 186 13.63 -0.46 0.77
C PRO A 186 13.79 -1.89 0.26
N GLU A 187 14.55 -2.72 0.98
CA GLU A 187 14.77 -4.13 0.66
C GLU A 187 13.51 -5.00 0.77
N GLN A 188 12.46 -4.50 1.42
CA GLN A 188 11.17 -5.18 1.51
C GLN A 188 10.21 -4.76 0.41
N GLY A 189 10.57 -3.76 -0.39
CA GLY A 189 9.64 -3.10 -1.31
C GLY A 189 8.52 -2.35 -0.57
N GLY A 190 7.63 -1.71 -1.32
CA GLY A 190 6.47 -1.01 -0.78
C GLY A 190 6.45 0.49 -1.12
N VAL A 191 5.56 1.23 -0.47
CA VAL A 191 5.35 2.66 -0.74
C VAL A 191 6.36 3.48 0.05
N VAL A 192 7.20 4.23 -0.65
CA VAL A 192 8.22 5.12 -0.07
C VAL A 192 7.55 6.19 0.81
N GLY A 193 8.11 6.40 1.98
CA GLY A 193 7.67 7.40 2.97
C GLY A 193 6.71 6.88 4.03
N THR A 194 6.25 5.62 3.93
CA THR A 194 5.32 5.05 4.92
C THR A 194 5.99 4.81 6.27
N GLY A 195 7.30 4.56 6.30
CA GLY A 195 8.10 4.47 7.52
C GLY A 195 8.71 5.80 7.96
N SER A 196 8.45 6.90 7.27
CA SER A 196 9.11 8.18 7.51
C SER A 196 8.16 9.37 7.28
N PHE A 197 8.37 10.14 6.22
CA PHE A 197 7.72 11.44 6.03
C PHE A 197 6.20 11.38 5.84
N LYS A 198 5.64 10.32 5.22
CA LYS A 198 4.18 10.18 5.08
C LYS A 198 3.52 9.86 6.42
N ALA A 199 4.15 8.99 7.24
CA ALA A 199 3.65 8.70 8.57
C ALA A 199 3.72 9.93 9.47
N ALA A 200 4.84 10.67 9.44
CA ALA A 200 4.98 11.93 10.17
C ALA A 200 3.93 12.96 9.72
N TYR A 201 3.69 13.11 8.41
CA TYR A 201 2.65 13.99 7.91
C TYR A 201 1.25 13.63 8.44
N ASN A 202 0.89 12.34 8.40
CA ASN A 202 -0.41 11.88 8.91
C ASN A 202 -0.54 12.03 10.42
N LEU A 203 0.54 11.87 11.18
CA LEU A 203 0.56 12.22 12.61
C LEU A 203 0.35 13.72 12.81
N GLY A 204 0.97 14.56 12.00
CA GLY A 204 0.74 16.00 12.01
C GLY A 204 -0.74 16.34 11.80
N LEU A 205 -1.38 15.74 10.78
CA LEU A 205 -2.81 15.90 10.53
C LEU A 205 -3.66 15.42 11.72
N TRP A 206 -3.31 14.25 12.28
CA TRP A 206 -4.00 13.68 13.43
C TRP A 206 -3.96 14.62 14.64
N TYR A 207 -2.78 15.13 14.98
CA TYR A 207 -2.62 16.06 16.10
C TYR A 207 -3.27 17.43 15.86
N GLU A 208 -3.27 17.92 14.61
CA GLU A 208 -3.95 19.18 14.27
C GLU A 208 -5.46 19.04 14.52
N VAL A 209 -6.11 17.98 14.01
CA VAL A 209 -7.55 17.75 14.22
C VAL A 209 -7.91 17.41 15.66
N SER A 210 -6.96 16.84 16.41
CA SER A 210 -7.12 16.55 17.85
C SER A 210 -6.84 17.77 18.75
N GLY A 211 -6.50 18.94 18.19
CA GLY A 211 -6.25 20.18 18.93
C GLY A 211 -4.86 20.27 19.58
N ASN A 212 -3.94 19.35 19.28
CA ASN A 212 -2.57 19.39 19.78
C ASN A 212 -1.64 20.06 18.74
N GLY A 213 -1.68 21.40 18.67
CA GLY A 213 -0.92 22.18 17.70
C GLY A 213 0.60 22.05 17.83
N GLU A 214 1.12 21.84 19.06
CA GLU A 214 2.55 21.66 19.28
C GLU A 214 3.06 20.36 18.60
N LYS A 215 2.45 19.23 18.90
CA LYS A 215 2.77 17.97 18.24
C LYS A 215 2.52 17.99 16.75
N ALA A 216 1.43 18.61 16.31
CA ALA A 216 1.16 18.79 14.87
C ALA A 216 2.33 19.51 14.18
N THR A 217 2.80 20.62 14.74
CA THR A 217 3.95 21.37 14.21
C THR A 217 5.22 20.54 14.19
N GLU A 218 5.49 19.77 15.24
CA GLU A 218 6.65 18.89 15.34
C GLU A 218 6.68 17.87 14.19
N TYR A 219 5.59 17.13 14.00
CA TYR A 219 5.53 16.07 12.99
C TYR A 219 5.46 16.62 11.56
N TYR A 220 4.79 17.74 11.32
CA TYR A 220 4.88 18.43 10.03
C TYR A 220 6.30 18.90 9.72
N ARG A 221 7.04 19.40 10.73
CA ARG A 221 8.43 19.81 10.53
C ARG A 221 9.31 18.59 10.19
N GLN A 222 9.15 17.47 10.90
CA GLN A 222 9.85 16.22 10.59
C GLN A 222 9.60 15.78 9.14
N SER A 223 8.36 15.81 8.69
CA SER A 223 7.98 15.46 7.31
C SER A 223 8.54 16.44 6.28
N ALA A 224 8.47 17.75 6.57
CA ALA A 224 8.97 18.79 5.66
C ALA A 224 10.50 18.76 5.50
N LEU A 225 11.25 18.42 6.56
CA LEU A 225 12.70 18.26 6.50
C LEU A 225 13.13 17.10 5.57
N ALA A 226 12.28 16.12 5.39
CA ALA A 226 12.48 15.06 4.40
C ALA A 226 12.05 15.45 2.97
N GLY A 227 11.73 16.73 2.74
CA GLY A 227 11.35 17.25 1.42
C GLY A 227 9.87 17.06 1.05
N PHE A 228 9.02 16.68 2.00
CA PHE A 228 7.60 16.45 1.70
C PHE A 228 6.83 17.79 1.66
N GLU A 229 6.60 18.28 0.45
CA GLU A 229 5.99 19.60 0.20
C GLU A 229 4.62 19.82 0.87
N PRO A 230 3.69 18.81 0.94
CA PRO A 230 2.44 19.01 1.66
C PRO A 230 2.63 19.41 3.12
N ALA A 231 3.63 18.83 3.81
CA ALA A 231 3.92 19.20 5.20
C ALA A 231 4.48 20.63 5.34
N ALA A 232 5.32 21.03 4.38
CA ALA A 232 5.83 22.41 4.36
C ALA A 232 4.70 23.45 4.15
N ARG A 233 3.68 23.13 3.35
CA ARG A 233 2.48 23.96 3.18
C ARG A 233 1.68 24.06 4.47
N GLN A 234 1.42 22.94 5.16
CA GLN A 234 0.68 22.93 6.42
C GLN A 234 1.38 23.75 7.51
N LEU A 235 2.71 23.67 7.61
CA LEU A 235 3.47 24.51 8.54
C LEU A 235 3.26 26.01 8.31
N LYS A 236 3.23 26.44 7.06
CA LYS A 236 2.96 27.85 6.71
C LYS A 236 1.55 28.26 7.13
N GLU A 237 0.56 27.42 6.88
CA GLU A 237 -0.84 27.68 7.26
C GLU A 237 -1.01 27.77 8.79
N MET A 238 -0.39 26.85 9.53
CA MET A 238 -0.41 26.89 10.99
C MET A 238 0.24 28.16 11.56
N SER A 239 1.37 28.59 11.02
CA SER A 239 2.04 29.80 11.47
C SER A 239 1.17 31.06 11.28
N VAL A 240 0.39 31.12 10.20
CA VAL A 240 -0.57 32.21 9.96
C VAL A 240 -1.75 32.15 10.93
N LYS A 241 -2.25 30.93 11.26
CA LYS A 241 -3.34 30.76 12.24
C LYS A 241 -2.92 31.20 13.65
N MET A 242 -1.67 30.94 14.06
CA MET A 242 -1.14 31.31 15.37
C MET A 242 -0.81 32.80 15.51
N SER A 243 -0.68 33.54 14.41
CA SER A 243 -0.39 34.97 14.39
C SER A 243 -1.66 35.85 14.42
N ARG A 244 -2.84 35.26 14.41
CA ARG A 244 -4.16 35.89 14.51
C ARG A 244 -4.80 35.66 15.87
#